data_cc2dfd6c166fca883aafd314a39f02ae
#
_entry.id   cc2dfd6c166fca883aafd314a39f02ae
#
_cell.length_a   1.000
_cell.length_b   1.000
_cell.length_c   1.000
_cell.angle_alpha   90.00
_cell.angle_beta   90.00
_cell.angle_gamma   90.00
#
_symmetry.space_group_name_H-M   'P 1'
#
loop_
_entity.id
_entity.type
_entity.pdbx_description
1 polymer ?
#
loop_
_entity_poly.entity_id
_entity_poly.type
_entity_poly.pdbx_seq_one_letter_code
_entity_poly.pdbx_strand_id
1 'polypeptide(L)'
;INEAVNDSLKRLKTDYVDLLYLHWPERNVPMFGGYKFDPKDDFLNKEKINWVSIEEQLLSIEHLIKAGKVRYFALSNEWPWGLMEFIRLAKIKNLPLVCTLQNSYSLINRIVELGMTEIFFREKLSFFSYSPLGFGHLSGKYLNDPKAAGRVNLFPGYAQRYNKSGVKKAIEKYDALAAKRNVSLTDLALSFVYSQWFVTSTVIGATNMNQLKQNIAAYGLDIVDEELIQEIDAIHLHVMNPAP
;
A
#
# COMPACT_ATOMS: atom_id res chain seq x y z
N ILE A 1 15.72 -15.46 1.08
CA ILE A 1 14.71 -15.41 0.01
C ILE A 1 14.44 -16.80 -0.54
N ASN A 2 15.46 -17.54 -1.01
CA ASN A 2 15.31 -18.84 -1.70
C ASN A 2 14.55 -19.89 -0.88
N GLU A 3 14.86 -20.07 0.39
CA GLU A 3 14.16 -21.03 1.28
C GLU A 3 12.69 -20.64 1.45
N ALA A 4 12.41 -19.36 1.72
CA ALA A 4 11.04 -18.85 1.90
C ALA A 4 10.18 -19.06 0.65
N VAL A 5 10.77 -18.91 -0.55
CA VAL A 5 10.07 -19.21 -1.82
C VAL A 5 9.80 -20.69 -1.96
N ASN A 6 10.78 -21.55 -1.72
CA ASN A 6 10.59 -23.01 -1.78
C ASN A 6 9.50 -23.49 -0.82
N ASP A 7 9.46 -22.96 0.39
CA ASP A 7 8.42 -23.31 1.36
C ASP A 7 7.03 -22.77 0.97
N SER A 8 7.00 -21.61 0.34
CA SER A 8 5.76 -21.04 -0.22
C SER A 8 5.22 -21.92 -1.35
N LEU A 9 6.07 -22.33 -2.27
CA LEU A 9 5.71 -23.21 -3.39
C LEU A 9 5.16 -24.55 -2.88
N LYS A 10 5.80 -25.17 -1.86
CA LYS A 10 5.29 -26.38 -1.22
C LYS A 10 3.89 -26.17 -0.62
N ARG A 11 3.68 -25.07 0.11
CA ARG A 11 2.34 -24.77 0.71
C ARG A 11 1.30 -24.47 -0.36
N LEU A 12 1.66 -23.81 -1.44
CA LEU A 12 0.78 -23.49 -2.57
C LEU A 12 0.54 -24.69 -3.49
N LYS A 13 1.33 -25.78 -3.36
CA LYS A 13 1.29 -26.96 -4.22
C LYS A 13 1.47 -26.60 -5.70
N THR A 14 2.45 -25.78 -5.98
CA THR A 14 2.81 -25.33 -7.33
C THR A 14 4.33 -25.26 -7.49
N ASP A 15 4.81 -25.29 -8.72
CA ASP A 15 6.24 -25.21 -9.02
C ASP A 15 6.72 -23.77 -9.22
N TYR A 16 5.80 -22.81 -9.41
CA TYR A 16 6.14 -21.42 -9.64
C TYR A 16 5.08 -20.46 -9.08
N VAL A 17 5.47 -19.18 -8.97
CA VAL A 17 4.56 -18.06 -8.78
C VAL A 17 4.76 -17.02 -9.88
N ASP A 18 3.68 -16.37 -10.29
CA ASP A 18 3.75 -15.31 -11.31
C ASP A 18 4.43 -14.08 -10.77
N LEU A 19 4.12 -13.70 -9.52
CA LEU A 19 4.60 -12.48 -8.91
C LEU A 19 5.05 -12.74 -7.47
N LEU A 20 6.32 -12.47 -7.20
CA LEU A 20 6.90 -12.50 -5.85
C LEU A 20 7.10 -11.08 -5.33
N TYR A 21 6.54 -10.77 -4.16
CA TYR A 21 6.79 -9.52 -3.46
C TYR A 21 7.92 -9.67 -2.42
N LEU A 22 8.90 -8.78 -2.45
CA LEU A 22 9.70 -8.47 -1.27
C LEU A 22 8.84 -7.59 -0.36
N HIS A 23 8.42 -8.16 0.79
CA HIS A 23 7.31 -7.62 1.58
C HIS A 23 7.69 -6.33 2.32
N TRP A 24 8.97 -6.21 2.73
CA TRP A 24 9.50 -5.11 3.50
C TRP A 24 10.90 -4.73 3.02
N PRO A 25 11.25 -3.43 3.08
CA PRO A 25 12.64 -3.02 2.92
C PRO A 25 13.57 -3.67 3.95
N GLU A 26 14.72 -4.17 3.50
CA GLU A 26 15.78 -4.71 4.37
C GLU A 26 16.61 -3.60 5.05
N ARG A 27 16.11 -2.41 5.13
CA ARG A 27 16.75 -1.28 5.80
C ARG A 27 15.74 -0.55 6.68
N ASN A 28 16.25 0.23 7.62
CA ASN A 28 15.37 1.02 8.47
C ASN A 28 14.76 2.19 7.69
N VAL A 29 13.45 2.16 7.56
CA VAL A 29 12.64 3.20 6.91
C VAL A 29 11.42 3.48 7.78
N PRO A 30 10.83 4.69 7.69
CA PRO A 30 9.58 4.97 8.38
C PRO A 30 8.47 4.02 7.91
N MET A 31 7.75 3.40 8.84
CA MET A 31 6.63 2.51 8.53
C MET A 31 5.47 2.72 9.51
N PHE A 32 4.24 2.38 9.06
CA PHE A 32 3.04 2.25 9.90
C PHE A 32 2.78 3.39 10.86
N GLY A 33 2.79 4.61 10.37
CA GLY A 33 2.56 5.80 11.16
C GLY A 33 3.80 6.66 11.36
N GLY A 34 4.97 6.15 11.00
CA GLY A 34 6.20 6.92 10.83
C GLY A 34 6.22 7.62 9.47
N TYR A 35 6.77 8.83 9.40
CA TYR A 35 6.91 9.60 8.16
C TYR A 35 8.25 10.32 8.04
N LYS A 36 9.07 10.26 9.08
CA LYS A 36 10.40 10.87 9.10
C LYS A 36 11.47 9.78 9.08
N PHE A 37 12.40 9.92 8.16
CA PHE A 37 13.64 9.17 8.19
C PHE A 37 14.61 9.84 9.16
N ASP A 38 15.20 9.09 10.09
CA ASP A 38 16.28 9.54 10.95
C ASP A 38 17.54 8.71 10.65
N PRO A 39 18.63 9.35 10.17
CA PRO A 39 19.87 8.63 9.89
C PRO A 39 20.49 7.96 11.13
N LYS A 40 20.18 8.44 12.34
CA LYS A 40 20.65 7.82 13.58
C LYS A 40 20.06 6.42 13.77
N ASP A 41 18.79 6.25 13.42
CA ASP A 41 18.15 4.94 13.49
C ASP A 41 18.81 3.94 12.55
N ASP A 42 19.19 4.38 11.33
CA ASP A 42 19.88 3.53 10.36
C ASP A 42 21.26 3.08 10.85
N PHE A 43 22.03 3.97 11.45
CA PHE A 43 23.34 3.65 12.02
C PHE A 43 23.25 2.74 13.25
N LEU A 44 22.32 2.99 14.15
CA LEU A 44 22.11 2.19 15.35
C LEU A 44 21.71 0.75 15.05
N ASN A 45 21.02 0.54 13.94
CA ASN A 45 20.58 -0.78 13.51
C ASN A 45 21.63 -1.53 12.68
N LYS A 46 22.54 -0.83 11.98
CA LYS A 46 23.62 -1.45 11.17
C LYS A 46 24.52 -2.39 11.95
N GLU A 47 24.82 -2.06 13.19
CA GLU A 47 25.68 -2.89 14.07
C GLU A 47 24.97 -4.15 14.58
N LYS A 48 23.65 -4.19 14.54
CA LYS A 48 22.84 -5.27 15.15
C LYS A 48 22.19 -6.20 14.13
N ILE A 49 22.04 -5.77 12.89
CA ILE A 49 21.31 -6.51 11.85
C ILE A 49 22.22 -6.69 10.65
N ASN A 50 22.39 -7.93 10.24
CA ASN A 50 23.10 -8.25 9.00
C ASN A 50 22.18 -7.93 7.81
N TRP A 51 22.19 -6.67 7.33
CA TRP A 51 21.39 -6.22 6.21
C TRP A 51 21.83 -6.88 4.92
N VAL A 52 20.86 -7.45 4.21
CA VAL A 52 21.08 -7.96 2.86
C VAL A 52 21.03 -6.78 1.88
N SER A 53 22.10 -6.55 1.14
CA SER A 53 22.16 -5.45 0.17
C SER A 53 21.10 -5.61 -0.93
N ILE A 54 20.70 -4.52 -1.56
CA ILE A 54 19.75 -4.55 -2.69
C ILE A 54 20.33 -5.39 -3.84
N GLU A 55 21.64 -5.35 -4.06
CA GLU A 55 22.30 -6.17 -5.06
C GLU A 55 22.17 -7.68 -4.77
N GLU A 56 22.43 -8.10 -3.54
CA GLU A 56 22.27 -9.50 -3.12
C GLU A 56 20.81 -9.97 -3.23
N GLN A 57 19.85 -9.09 -2.91
CA GLN A 57 18.44 -9.38 -3.12
C GLN A 57 18.12 -9.59 -4.60
N LEU A 58 18.60 -8.71 -5.49
CA LEU A 58 18.43 -8.84 -6.94
C LEU A 58 19.06 -10.11 -7.51
N LEU A 59 20.27 -10.48 -7.07
CA LEU A 59 20.93 -11.73 -7.47
C LEU A 59 20.15 -12.96 -7.02
N SER A 60 19.58 -12.93 -5.81
CA SER A 60 18.71 -14.01 -5.31
C SER A 60 17.44 -14.15 -6.15
N ILE A 61 16.84 -13.03 -6.54
CA ILE A 61 15.66 -13.00 -7.43
C ILE A 61 16.02 -13.52 -8.82
N GLU A 62 17.15 -13.10 -9.39
CA GLU A 62 17.61 -13.59 -10.69
C GLU A 62 17.76 -15.12 -10.69
N HIS A 63 18.35 -15.68 -9.62
CA HIS A 63 18.46 -17.14 -9.46
C HIS A 63 17.09 -17.82 -9.47
N LEU A 64 16.09 -17.28 -8.76
CA LEU A 64 14.74 -17.84 -8.72
C LEU A 64 14.03 -17.75 -10.07
N ILE A 65 14.23 -16.66 -10.82
CA ILE A 65 13.66 -16.48 -12.16
C ILE A 65 14.32 -17.47 -13.14
N LYS A 66 15.65 -17.61 -13.13
CA LYS A 66 16.37 -18.57 -13.97
C LYS A 66 15.99 -20.02 -13.65
N ALA A 67 15.67 -20.31 -12.38
CA ALA A 67 15.18 -21.62 -11.97
C ALA A 67 13.68 -21.86 -12.31
N GLY A 68 12.99 -20.91 -12.93
CA GLY A 68 11.58 -21.01 -13.31
C GLY A 68 10.59 -20.96 -12.14
N LYS A 69 11.05 -20.65 -10.93
CA LYS A 69 10.20 -20.60 -9.71
C LYS A 69 9.44 -19.30 -9.54
N VAL A 70 9.91 -18.22 -10.14
CA VAL A 70 9.32 -16.88 -10.10
C VAL A 70 9.33 -16.31 -11.51
N ARG A 71 8.21 -15.76 -11.97
CA ARG A 71 8.16 -15.08 -13.28
C ARG A 71 8.59 -13.63 -13.19
N TYR A 72 8.01 -12.91 -12.23
CA TYR A 72 8.26 -11.48 -12.00
C TYR A 72 8.42 -11.22 -10.51
N PHE A 73 9.16 -10.17 -10.18
CA PHE A 73 9.25 -9.73 -8.81
C PHE A 73 8.79 -8.29 -8.62
N ALA A 74 8.41 -7.97 -7.41
CA ALA A 74 7.86 -6.69 -7.02
C ALA A 74 8.32 -6.30 -5.61
N LEU A 75 8.14 -5.05 -5.29
CA LEU A 75 8.43 -4.50 -3.97
C LEU A 75 7.14 -4.13 -3.24
N SER A 76 7.16 -4.18 -1.92
CA SER A 76 6.08 -3.69 -1.08
C SER A 76 6.63 -2.85 0.06
N ASN A 77 5.88 -1.80 0.46
CA ASN A 77 6.27 -0.87 1.52
C ASN A 77 7.60 -0.15 1.27
N GLU A 78 7.96 -0.03 0.00
CA GLU A 78 9.23 0.59 -0.39
C GLU A 78 9.08 2.11 -0.51
N TRP A 79 10.15 2.82 -0.20
CA TRP A 79 10.27 4.26 -0.28
C TRP A 79 10.96 4.71 -1.58
N PRO A 80 10.83 5.99 -1.98
CA PRO A 80 11.36 6.47 -3.27
C PRO A 80 12.82 6.12 -3.51
N TRP A 81 13.70 6.33 -2.51
CA TRP A 81 15.13 6.04 -2.66
C TRP A 81 15.39 4.56 -2.96
N GLY A 82 14.79 3.66 -2.18
CA GLY A 82 15.04 2.22 -2.39
C GLY A 82 14.45 1.72 -3.69
N LEU A 83 13.26 2.19 -4.07
CA LEU A 83 12.67 1.86 -5.37
C LEU A 83 13.61 2.26 -6.51
N MET A 84 14.12 3.50 -6.49
CA MET A 84 15.06 3.97 -7.51
C MET A 84 16.40 3.22 -7.48
N GLU A 85 16.88 2.82 -6.30
CA GLU A 85 18.12 2.06 -6.17
C GLU A 85 17.99 0.63 -6.72
N PHE A 86 16.85 -0.05 -6.49
CA PHE A 86 16.53 -1.32 -7.15
C PHE A 86 16.52 -1.17 -8.67
N ILE A 87 15.87 -0.14 -9.20
CA ILE A 87 15.80 0.12 -10.64
C ILE A 87 17.19 0.42 -11.21
N ARG A 88 17.96 1.29 -10.54
CA ARG A 88 19.31 1.67 -10.96
C ARG A 88 20.26 0.47 -11.03
N LEU A 89 20.32 -0.33 -9.97
CA LEU A 89 21.17 -1.50 -9.91
C LEU A 89 20.76 -2.55 -10.95
N ALA A 90 19.47 -2.78 -11.10
CA ALA A 90 18.96 -3.72 -12.09
C ALA A 90 19.38 -3.31 -13.52
N LYS A 91 19.25 -2.03 -13.87
CA LYS A 91 19.69 -1.51 -15.20
C LYS A 91 21.21 -1.64 -15.41
N ILE A 92 22.02 -1.21 -14.43
CA ILE A 92 23.49 -1.21 -14.58
C ILE A 92 24.08 -2.62 -14.62
N LYS A 93 23.50 -3.55 -13.85
CA LYS A 93 24.01 -4.93 -13.72
C LYS A 93 23.27 -5.93 -14.59
N ASN A 94 22.34 -5.47 -15.42
CA ASN A 94 21.49 -6.32 -16.26
C ASN A 94 20.76 -7.42 -15.44
N LEU A 95 20.20 -7.02 -14.28
CA LEU A 95 19.43 -7.87 -13.39
C LEU A 95 17.92 -7.65 -13.61
N PRO A 96 17.06 -8.53 -13.08
CA PRO A 96 15.61 -8.39 -13.23
C PRO A 96 15.08 -7.04 -12.73
N LEU A 97 14.21 -6.41 -13.52
CA LEU A 97 13.55 -5.15 -13.16
C LEU A 97 12.35 -5.39 -12.25
N VAL A 98 12.12 -4.46 -11.32
CA VAL A 98 10.89 -4.41 -10.52
C VAL A 98 9.70 -4.18 -11.46
N CYS A 99 8.67 -5.02 -11.40
CA CYS A 99 7.51 -4.88 -12.28
C CYS A 99 6.36 -4.08 -11.65
N THR A 100 6.25 -4.07 -10.32
CA THR A 100 5.22 -3.30 -9.62
C THR A 100 5.65 -2.97 -8.18
N LEU A 101 5.07 -1.91 -7.65
CA LEU A 101 5.16 -1.55 -6.23
C LEU A 101 3.79 -1.72 -5.57
N GLN A 102 3.76 -2.29 -4.36
CA GLN A 102 2.54 -2.37 -3.56
C GLN A 102 2.70 -1.62 -2.24
N ASN A 103 2.05 -0.46 -2.12
CA ASN A 103 2.06 0.33 -0.90
C ASN A 103 0.64 0.70 -0.45
N SER A 104 0.50 1.11 0.81
CA SER A 104 -0.76 1.62 1.35
C SER A 104 -1.17 2.90 0.62
N TYR A 105 -2.44 2.94 0.17
CA TYR A 105 -3.02 4.12 -0.43
C TYR A 105 -4.52 4.20 -0.16
N SER A 106 -4.98 5.35 0.33
CA SER A 106 -6.39 5.60 0.67
C SER A 106 -6.62 7.10 0.89
N LEU A 107 -7.86 7.52 1.07
CA LEU A 107 -8.21 8.92 1.44
C LEU A 107 -7.47 9.46 2.67
N ILE A 108 -7.03 8.60 3.58
CA ILE A 108 -6.31 8.99 4.82
C ILE A 108 -4.81 8.68 4.80
N ASN A 109 -4.33 8.14 3.70
CA ASN A 109 -2.90 7.90 3.45
C ASN A 109 -2.58 8.09 1.97
N ARG A 110 -2.08 9.25 1.60
CA ARG A 110 -1.73 9.65 0.23
C ARG A 110 -0.23 9.93 0.07
N ILE A 111 0.61 9.35 0.96
CA ILE A 111 2.08 9.56 0.92
C ILE A 111 2.69 9.21 -0.43
N VAL A 112 2.16 8.20 -1.10
CA VAL A 112 2.62 7.76 -2.44
C VAL A 112 2.62 8.92 -3.46
N GLU A 113 1.70 9.87 -3.32
CA GLU A 113 1.63 11.05 -4.20
C GLU A 113 2.83 12.00 -4.01
N LEU A 114 3.51 11.94 -2.86
CA LEU A 114 4.61 12.83 -2.51
C LEU A 114 5.97 12.38 -3.09
N GLY A 115 6.02 12.00 -4.35
CA GLY A 115 7.27 11.71 -5.06
C GLY A 115 7.39 10.32 -5.68
N MET A 116 6.41 9.42 -5.50
CA MET A 116 6.42 8.12 -6.17
C MET A 116 5.68 8.13 -7.50
N THR A 117 4.67 8.96 -7.65
CA THR A 117 3.86 9.04 -8.88
C THR A 117 4.69 9.45 -10.09
N GLU A 118 5.67 10.34 -9.93
CA GLU A 118 6.61 10.67 -11.00
C GLU A 118 7.48 9.46 -11.39
N ILE A 119 7.91 8.66 -10.42
CA ILE A 119 8.69 7.43 -10.68
C ILE A 119 7.82 6.44 -11.47
N PHE A 120 6.56 6.23 -11.06
CA PHE A 120 5.64 5.35 -11.77
C PHE A 120 5.47 5.75 -13.24
N PHE A 121 5.30 7.05 -13.49
CA PHE A 121 5.17 7.57 -14.83
C PHE A 121 6.44 7.39 -15.68
N ARG A 122 7.61 7.82 -15.15
CA ARG A 122 8.87 7.80 -15.90
C ARG A 122 9.43 6.39 -16.11
N GLU A 123 9.33 5.54 -15.10
CA GLU A 123 9.82 4.17 -15.14
C GLU A 123 8.78 3.17 -15.66
N LYS A 124 7.56 3.64 -16.00
CA LYS A 124 6.42 2.81 -16.45
C LYS A 124 6.13 1.68 -15.47
N LEU A 125 6.20 1.98 -14.19
CA LEU A 125 6.03 1.03 -13.11
C LEU A 125 4.55 0.95 -12.69
N SER A 126 4.02 -0.26 -12.61
CA SER A 126 2.69 -0.50 -12.06
C SER A 126 2.64 -0.24 -10.55
N PHE A 127 1.52 0.27 -10.08
CA PHE A 127 1.28 0.46 -8.65
C PHE A 127 0.02 -0.29 -8.19
N PHE A 128 0.18 -1.10 -7.14
CA PHE A 128 -0.93 -1.79 -6.47
C PHE A 128 -1.17 -1.14 -5.12
N SER A 129 -2.37 -0.60 -4.93
CA SER A 129 -2.76 -0.03 -3.63
C SER A 129 -3.26 -1.11 -2.69
N TYR A 130 -2.87 -1.06 -1.41
CA TYR A 130 -3.49 -1.88 -0.38
C TYR A 130 -4.09 -1.01 0.72
N SER A 131 -5.01 -1.58 1.51
CA SER A 131 -5.77 -0.90 2.57
C SER A 131 -6.57 0.32 2.10
N PRO A 132 -7.30 0.26 0.97
CA PRO A 132 -8.07 1.39 0.46
C PRO A 132 -9.14 1.87 1.46
N LEU A 133 -9.61 0.99 2.34
CA LEU A 133 -10.57 1.30 3.41
C LEU A 133 -9.92 1.54 4.79
N GLY A 134 -8.59 1.72 4.88
CA GLY A 134 -7.92 2.02 6.14
C GLY A 134 -8.27 1.06 7.27
N PHE A 135 -8.14 -0.26 7.05
CA PHE A 135 -8.57 -1.32 7.99
C PHE A 135 -10.03 -1.23 8.45
N GLY A 136 -10.90 -0.71 7.59
CA GLY A 136 -12.33 -0.55 7.84
C GLY A 136 -12.73 0.78 8.46
N HIS A 137 -11.80 1.70 8.70
CA HIS A 137 -12.14 3.05 9.16
C HIS A 137 -12.97 3.82 8.12
N LEU A 138 -12.62 3.72 6.86
CA LEU A 138 -13.34 4.34 5.74
C LEU A 138 -14.63 3.59 5.33
N SER A 139 -15.09 2.62 6.13
CA SER A 139 -16.45 2.10 6.03
C SER A 139 -17.44 2.83 6.96
N GLY A 140 -16.98 3.78 7.77
CA GLY A 140 -17.80 4.50 8.72
C GLY A 140 -18.17 3.70 9.99
N LYS A 141 -17.97 2.38 10.03
CA LYS A 141 -18.46 1.54 11.14
C LYS A 141 -17.92 1.95 12.51
N TYR A 142 -16.68 2.43 12.60
CA TYR A 142 -16.08 2.87 13.87
C TYR A 142 -16.49 4.30 14.27
N LEU A 143 -17.08 5.10 13.35
CA LEU A 143 -17.72 6.37 13.70
C LEU A 143 -19.02 6.11 14.45
N ASN A 144 -19.83 5.15 13.96
CA ASN A 144 -21.14 4.82 14.52
C ASN A 144 -21.03 3.97 15.79
N ASP A 145 -20.08 3.02 15.81
CA ASP A 145 -19.80 2.16 16.96
C ASP A 145 -18.29 1.98 17.12
N PRO A 146 -17.61 2.69 18.03
CA PRO A 146 -16.19 2.53 18.29
C PRO A 146 -15.75 1.11 18.67
N LYS A 147 -16.69 0.28 19.15
CA LYS A 147 -16.45 -1.13 19.52
C LYS A 147 -16.87 -2.12 18.43
N ALA A 148 -17.28 -1.62 17.26
CA ALA A 148 -17.69 -2.49 16.15
C ALA A 148 -16.65 -3.59 15.86
N ALA A 149 -17.13 -4.79 15.57
CA ALA A 149 -16.27 -5.92 15.24
C ALA A 149 -15.41 -5.62 13.99
N GLY A 150 -14.13 -5.84 14.11
CA GLY A 150 -13.18 -5.63 13.01
C GLY A 150 -11.74 -5.73 13.46
N ARG A 151 -10.83 -5.75 12.50
CA ARG A 151 -9.41 -6.03 12.73
C ARG A 151 -8.78 -5.15 13.81
N VAL A 152 -9.12 -3.86 13.87
CA VAL A 152 -8.57 -2.92 14.84
C VAL A 152 -8.99 -3.28 16.28
N ASN A 153 -10.23 -3.66 16.49
CA ASN A 153 -10.77 -4.01 17.82
C ASN A 153 -10.49 -5.47 18.21
N LEU A 154 -10.36 -6.38 17.23
CA LEU A 154 -10.04 -7.79 17.49
C LEU A 154 -8.57 -8.02 17.86
N PHE A 155 -7.68 -7.13 17.40
CA PHE A 155 -6.23 -7.21 17.64
C PHE A 155 -5.71 -5.92 18.28
N PRO A 156 -5.88 -5.73 19.60
CA PRO A 156 -5.40 -4.54 20.30
C PRO A 156 -3.90 -4.32 20.07
N GLY A 157 -3.51 -3.08 19.80
CA GLY A 157 -2.13 -2.74 19.47
C GLY A 157 -1.74 -2.89 18.00
N TYR A 158 -2.57 -3.56 17.19
CA TYR A 158 -2.38 -3.62 15.75
C TYR A 158 -2.95 -2.38 15.07
N ALA A 159 -2.25 -1.88 14.03
CA ALA A 159 -2.71 -0.75 13.22
C ALA A 159 -2.90 0.58 14.00
N GLN A 160 -2.04 0.85 14.98
CA GLN A 160 -2.12 2.06 15.82
C GLN A 160 -2.08 3.38 15.04
N ARG A 161 -1.56 3.39 13.80
CA ARG A 161 -1.58 4.57 12.93
C ARG A 161 -2.98 5.14 12.73
N TYR A 162 -4.01 4.32 12.82
CA TYR A 162 -5.41 4.75 12.65
C TYR A 162 -6.04 5.31 13.93
N ASN A 163 -5.39 5.20 15.09
CA ASN A 163 -5.88 5.71 16.38
C ASN A 163 -5.52 7.19 16.63
N LYS A 164 -4.86 7.85 15.68
CA LYS A 164 -4.49 9.25 15.79
C LYS A 164 -5.73 10.16 15.70
N SER A 165 -5.73 11.25 16.45
CA SER A 165 -6.87 12.19 16.49
C SER A 165 -7.21 12.79 15.11
N GLY A 166 -6.21 13.00 14.26
CA GLY A 166 -6.38 13.46 12.89
C GLY A 166 -7.16 12.49 12.01
N VAL A 167 -7.04 11.18 12.26
CA VAL A 167 -7.73 10.14 11.48
C VAL A 167 -9.24 10.26 11.64
N LYS A 168 -9.73 10.33 12.87
CA LYS A 168 -11.17 10.50 13.13
C LYS A 168 -11.71 11.76 12.46
N LYS A 169 -11.03 12.90 12.62
CA LYS A 169 -11.43 14.17 11.99
C LYS A 169 -11.50 14.09 10.46
N ALA A 170 -10.55 13.41 9.83
CA ALA A 170 -10.57 13.22 8.38
C ALA A 170 -11.75 12.35 7.96
N ILE A 171 -11.99 11.24 8.65
CA ILE A 171 -13.09 10.31 8.36
C ILE A 171 -14.44 11.00 8.50
N GLU A 172 -14.66 11.79 9.55
CA GLU A 172 -15.90 12.58 9.74
C GLU A 172 -16.15 13.54 8.56
N LYS A 173 -15.08 14.18 8.03
CA LYS A 173 -15.21 15.07 6.87
C LYS A 173 -15.52 14.30 5.59
N TYR A 174 -14.86 13.16 5.35
CA TYR A 174 -15.15 12.31 4.19
C TYR A 174 -16.53 11.67 4.26
N ASP A 175 -17.02 11.31 5.46
CA ASP A 175 -18.37 10.79 5.66
C ASP A 175 -19.43 11.86 5.33
N ALA A 176 -19.22 13.09 5.79
CA ALA A 176 -20.09 14.22 5.43
C ALA A 176 -20.07 14.52 3.91
N LEU A 177 -18.91 14.41 3.28
CA LEU A 177 -18.80 14.56 1.81
C LEU A 177 -19.53 13.44 1.07
N ALA A 178 -19.37 12.18 1.50
CA ALA A 178 -20.08 11.04 0.93
C ALA A 178 -21.61 11.23 1.06
N ALA A 179 -22.09 11.66 2.23
CA ALA A 179 -23.50 11.97 2.44
C ALA A 179 -24.01 13.10 1.52
N LYS A 180 -23.22 14.18 1.33
CA LYS A 180 -23.55 15.26 0.37
C LYS A 180 -23.72 14.74 -1.06
N ARG A 181 -22.92 13.74 -1.45
CA ARG A 181 -22.95 13.11 -2.78
C ARG A 181 -23.90 11.92 -2.87
N ASN A 182 -24.70 11.62 -1.82
CA ASN A 182 -25.63 10.49 -1.76
C ASN A 182 -24.97 9.12 -2.00
N VAL A 183 -23.76 8.93 -1.56
CA VAL A 183 -23.03 7.66 -1.64
C VAL A 183 -22.56 7.23 -0.25
N SER A 184 -22.21 5.94 -0.10
CA SER A 184 -21.58 5.49 1.15
C SER A 184 -20.12 5.95 1.24
N LEU A 185 -19.60 6.09 2.47
CA LEU A 185 -18.18 6.39 2.68
C LEU A 185 -17.27 5.30 2.07
N THR A 186 -17.69 4.03 2.08
CA THR A 186 -16.99 2.93 1.43
C THR A 186 -16.89 3.15 -0.07
N ASP A 187 -17.99 3.51 -0.73
CA ASP A 187 -18.04 3.73 -2.17
C ASP A 187 -17.18 4.94 -2.56
N LEU A 188 -17.28 6.05 -1.81
CA LEU A 188 -16.42 7.22 -1.99
C LEU A 188 -14.93 6.84 -1.90
N ALA A 189 -14.53 6.11 -0.83
CA ALA A 189 -13.15 5.77 -0.59
C ALA A 189 -12.57 4.82 -1.66
N LEU A 190 -13.34 3.86 -2.10
CA LEU A 190 -12.92 2.91 -3.13
C LEU A 190 -12.88 3.57 -4.50
N SER A 191 -13.92 4.30 -4.90
CA SER A 191 -13.97 4.99 -6.19
C SER A 191 -12.84 6.02 -6.32
N PHE A 192 -12.50 6.74 -5.24
CA PHE A 192 -11.33 7.61 -5.23
C PHE A 192 -10.05 6.86 -5.56
N VAL A 193 -9.79 5.70 -4.92
CA VAL A 193 -8.57 4.93 -5.20
C VAL A 193 -8.58 4.37 -6.61
N TYR A 194 -9.72 3.87 -7.09
CA TYR A 194 -9.86 3.30 -8.42
C TYR A 194 -9.71 4.33 -9.55
N SER A 195 -10.05 5.58 -9.30
CA SER A 195 -9.95 6.66 -10.29
C SER A 195 -8.53 7.20 -10.49
N GLN A 196 -7.58 6.86 -9.59
CA GLN A 196 -6.23 7.42 -9.69
C GLN A 196 -5.46 6.83 -10.88
N TRP A 197 -4.96 7.67 -11.75
CA TRP A 197 -4.26 7.30 -12.98
C TRP A 197 -3.05 6.36 -12.75
N PHE A 198 -2.40 6.46 -11.58
CA PHE A 198 -1.24 5.66 -11.22
C PHE A 198 -1.59 4.32 -10.55
N VAL A 199 -2.84 4.11 -10.16
CA VAL A 199 -3.28 2.85 -9.52
C VAL A 199 -3.64 1.83 -10.60
N THR A 200 -2.79 0.83 -10.77
CA THR A 200 -3.02 -0.26 -11.73
C THR A 200 -4.00 -1.30 -11.18
N SER A 201 -3.93 -1.56 -9.88
CA SER A 201 -4.82 -2.52 -9.20
C SER A 201 -4.95 -2.18 -7.72
N THR A 202 -6.07 -2.57 -7.11
CA THR A 202 -6.34 -2.35 -5.70
C THR A 202 -6.58 -3.66 -4.98
N VAL A 203 -5.80 -3.91 -3.92
CA VAL A 203 -5.95 -5.09 -3.07
C VAL A 203 -7.07 -4.82 -2.07
N ILE A 204 -8.22 -5.44 -2.30
CA ILE A 204 -9.39 -5.35 -1.43
C ILE A 204 -9.45 -6.51 -0.45
N GLY A 205 -10.13 -6.30 0.67
CA GLY A 205 -10.41 -7.33 1.67
C GLY A 205 -11.90 -7.33 2.02
N ALA A 206 -12.46 -8.53 2.21
CA ALA A 206 -13.84 -8.71 2.65
C ALA A 206 -13.93 -9.91 3.60
N THR A 207 -14.76 -9.82 4.63
CA THR A 207 -15.04 -10.91 5.57
C THR A 207 -16.40 -11.55 5.34
N ASN A 208 -17.20 -11.00 4.43
CA ASN A 208 -18.49 -11.54 4.01
C ASN A 208 -18.80 -11.12 2.57
N MET A 209 -19.81 -11.78 1.98
CA MET A 209 -20.19 -11.56 0.57
C MET A 209 -20.75 -10.16 0.29
N ASN A 210 -21.39 -9.51 1.25
CA ASN A 210 -21.93 -8.16 1.04
C ASN A 210 -20.79 -7.15 0.89
N GLN A 211 -19.76 -7.22 1.73
CA GLN A 211 -18.55 -6.40 1.59
C GLN A 211 -17.84 -6.66 0.26
N LEU A 212 -17.69 -7.92 -0.15
CA LEU A 212 -17.06 -8.24 -1.42
C LEU A 212 -17.84 -7.65 -2.60
N LYS A 213 -19.15 -7.83 -2.61
CA LYS A 213 -20.03 -7.26 -3.66
C LYS A 213 -19.93 -5.74 -3.71
N GLN A 214 -19.98 -5.06 -2.56
CA GLN A 214 -19.83 -3.61 -2.48
C GLN A 214 -18.48 -3.15 -2.99
N ASN A 215 -17.38 -3.79 -2.55
CA ASN A 215 -16.04 -3.45 -2.97
C ASN A 215 -15.85 -3.57 -4.50
N ILE A 216 -16.44 -4.61 -5.11
CA ILE A 216 -16.39 -4.80 -6.57
C ILE A 216 -17.29 -3.77 -7.27
N ALA A 217 -18.50 -3.55 -6.77
CA ALA A 217 -19.46 -2.62 -7.38
C ALA A 217 -18.93 -1.18 -7.42
N ALA A 218 -18.18 -0.76 -6.40
CA ALA A 218 -17.58 0.56 -6.33
C ALA A 218 -16.66 0.88 -7.53
N TYR A 219 -16.08 -0.13 -8.19
CA TYR A 219 -15.27 0.07 -9.40
C TYR A 219 -16.09 0.60 -10.59
N GLY A 220 -17.35 0.23 -10.68
CA GLY A 220 -18.27 0.66 -11.75
C GLY A 220 -19.04 1.95 -11.45
N LEU A 221 -18.79 2.58 -10.30
CA LEU A 221 -19.48 3.82 -9.94
C LEU A 221 -18.82 5.02 -10.63
N ASP A 222 -19.57 5.71 -11.46
CA ASP A 222 -19.14 6.96 -12.11
C ASP A 222 -19.47 8.16 -11.22
N ILE A 223 -18.82 8.22 -10.06
CA ILE A 223 -19.05 9.27 -9.04
C ILE A 223 -17.90 10.25 -8.91
N VAL A 224 -16.75 9.95 -9.51
CA VAL A 224 -15.54 10.74 -9.36
C VAL A 224 -15.42 11.74 -10.49
N ASP A 225 -15.93 12.94 -10.26
CA ASP A 225 -15.77 14.11 -11.10
C ASP A 225 -14.67 15.05 -10.59
N GLU A 226 -14.37 16.09 -11.35
CA GLU A 226 -13.35 17.08 -11.00
C GLU A 226 -13.71 17.84 -9.71
N GLU A 227 -14.99 18.16 -9.52
CA GLU A 227 -15.46 18.85 -8.30
C GLU A 227 -15.25 17.97 -7.06
N LEU A 228 -15.58 16.68 -7.12
CA LEU A 228 -15.37 15.75 -6.02
C LEU A 228 -13.87 15.62 -5.68
N ILE A 229 -13.00 15.54 -6.67
CA ILE A 229 -11.55 15.52 -6.45
C ILE A 229 -11.10 16.78 -5.72
N GLN A 230 -11.56 17.97 -6.12
CA GLN A 230 -11.24 19.23 -5.44
C GLN A 230 -11.73 19.24 -3.98
N GLU A 231 -12.94 18.72 -3.71
CA GLU A 231 -13.47 18.60 -2.36
C GLU A 231 -12.64 17.61 -1.50
N ILE A 232 -12.24 16.48 -2.07
CA ILE A 232 -11.36 15.50 -1.42
C ILE A 232 -9.99 16.12 -1.11
N ASP A 233 -9.41 16.84 -2.06
CA ASP A 233 -8.12 17.52 -1.91
C ASP A 233 -8.17 18.60 -0.84
N ALA A 234 -9.24 19.39 -0.76
CA ALA A 234 -9.46 20.37 0.29
C ALA A 234 -9.49 19.72 1.69
N ILE A 235 -10.15 18.57 1.84
CA ILE A 235 -10.12 17.79 3.08
C ILE A 235 -8.71 17.31 3.39
N HIS A 236 -8.02 16.75 2.38
CA HIS A 236 -6.66 16.23 2.54
C HIS A 236 -5.68 17.32 2.97
N LEU A 237 -5.72 18.50 2.36
CA LEU A 237 -4.85 19.62 2.72
C LEU A 237 -5.10 20.11 4.16
N HIS A 238 -6.33 20.00 4.65
CA HIS A 238 -6.67 20.37 6.04
C HIS A 238 -6.19 19.33 7.07
N VAL A 239 -6.18 18.04 6.71
CA VAL A 239 -5.73 16.92 7.58
C VAL A 239 -4.83 16.00 6.75
N MET A 240 -3.61 16.47 6.46
CA MET A 240 -2.69 15.79 5.55
C MET A 240 -2.18 14.47 6.13
N ASN A 241 -2.38 13.38 5.39
CA ASN A 241 -1.86 12.04 5.68
C ASN A 241 -2.02 11.63 7.17
N PRO A 242 -3.21 11.60 7.73
CA PRO A 242 -3.37 11.33 9.16
C PRO A 242 -2.97 9.91 9.57
N ALA A 243 -2.92 8.97 8.63
CA ALA A 243 -2.54 7.57 8.86
C ALA A 243 -1.43 7.08 7.91
N PRO A 244 -0.26 7.73 7.90
CA PRO A 244 0.83 7.43 6.99
C PRO A 244 1.39 6.01 7.18
#